data_e811f910b981e250b969c087a63e9a9c
#
_entry.id   e811f910b981e250b969c087a63e9a9c
#
_cell.length_a   1.000
_cell.length_b   1.000
_cell.length_c   1.000
_cell.angle_alpha   90.00
_cell.angle_beta   90.00
_cell.angle_gamma   90.00
#
_symmetry.space_group_name_H-M   'P 1'
#
loop_
_entity.id
_entity.type
_entity.pdbx_description
1 polymer ?
#
loop_
_entity_poly.entity_id
_entity_poly.type
_entity_poly.pdbx_seq_one_letter_code
_entity_poly.pdbx_strand_id
1 'polypeptide(L)'
;MTDARLRAVALRDSFVAEGAIAIETPILQPAGLLLDLYGEDIRARAYMTSDALHGEQMLRPDFTVPVVQMHMSNSIEQARYTYVGEVFRRQEDDPNRPNEFLQTGYEIFDRTNPAETDAEVFALLERSVSHLKLSAIIGDIGILMAAVDGLHTTERRKMALRRHIWRPNRFRMLLDRFSGRTAIPNSRQALL
;
A
#
# COMPACT_ATOMS: atom_id res chain seq x y z
N MET A 1 -18.49 16.12 -16.85
CA MET A 1 -17.77 15.02 -16.15
C MET A 1 -16.95 14.27 -17.19
N THR A 2 -15.67 13.99 -16.94
CA THR A 2 -14.82 13.26 -17.91
C THR A 2 -15.26 11.80 -18.02
N ASP A 3 -15.01 11.13 -19.15
CA ASP A 3 -15.31 9.72 -19.35
C ASP A 3 -14.67 8.82 -18.27
N ALA A 4 -13.43 9.12 -17.87
CA ALA A 4 -12.76 8.42 -16.79
C ALA A 4 -13.52 8.52 -15.44
N ARG A 5 -14.06 9.70 -15.11
CA ARG A 5 -14.80 9.89 -13.87
C ARG A 5 -16.17 9.19 -13.93
N LEU A 6 -16.81 9.16 -15.07
CA LEU A 6 -18.05 8.39 -15.26
C LEU A 6 -17.84 6.89 -15.02
N ARG A 7 -16.78 6.34 -15.61
CA ARG A 7 -16.41 4.92 -15.41
C ARG A 7 -16.04 4.62 -13.94
N ALA A 8 -15.28 5.51 -13.29
CA ALA A 8 -14.90 5.34 -11.91
C ALA A 8 -16.12 5.36 -10.96
N VAL A 9 -17.07 6.26 -11.21
CA VAL A 9 -18.35 6.30 -10.47
C VAL A 9 -19.18 5.04 -10.72
N ALA A 10 -19.30 4.59 -11.97
CA ALA A 10 -20.03 3.37 -12.29
C ALA A 10 -19.42 2.13 -11.61
N LEU A 11 -18.08 2.07 -11.53
CA LEU A 11 -17.38 1.00 -10.82
C LEU A 11 -17.66 1.05 -9.31
N ARG A 12 -17.60 2.23 -8.68
CA ARG A 12 -17.99 2.40 -7.27
C ARG A 12 -19.44 1.95 -7.05
N ASP A 13 -20.35 2.33 -7.93
CA ASP A 13 -21.77 1.99 -7.81
C ASP A 13 -22.00 0.47 -7.94
N SER A 14 -21.21 -0.22 -8.77
CA SER A 14 -21.22 -1.69 -8.81
C SER A 14 -20.79 -2.31 -7.47
N PHE A 15 -19.82 -1.72 -6.77
CA PHE A 15 -19.41 -2.16 -5.43
C PHE A 15 -20.47 -1.86 -4.37
N VAL A 16 -21.22 -0.77 -4.51
CA VAL A 16 -22.39 -0.51 -3.65
C VAL A 16 -23.45 -1.59 -3.85
N ALA A 17 -23.68 -2.04 -5.08
CA ALA A 17 -24.62 -3.13 -5.37
C ALA A 17 -24.17 -4.48 -4.74
N GLU A 18 -22.87 -4.68 -4.51
CA GLU A 18 -22.32 -5.83 -3.77
C GLU A 18 -22.30 -5.62 -2.23
N GLY A 19 -22.96 -4.57 -1.73
CA GLY A 19 -23.15 -4.31 -0.30
C GLY A 19 -22.13 -3.38 0.35
N ALA A 20 -21.27 -2.72 -0.42
CA ALA A 20 -20.36 -1.73 0.14
C ALA A 20 -21.04 -0.39 0.43
N ILE A 21 -20.62 0.25 1.49
CA ILE A 21 -21.01 1.62 1.85
C ILE A 21 -20.07 2.58 1.10
N ALA A 22 -20.66 3.47 0.28
CA ALA A 22 -19.89 4.52 -0.36
C ALA A 22 -19.42 5.56 0.68
N ILE A 23 -18.15 5.84 0.70
CA ILE A 23 -17.53 6.78 1.66
C ILE A 23 -16.68 7.82 0.93
N GLU A 24 -16.48 8.94 1.61
CA GLU A 24 -15.54 9.99 1.23
C GLU A 24 -14.53 10.21 2.35
N THR A 25 -13.29 10.49 1.98
CA THR A 25 -12.24 10.85 2.92
C THR A 25 -11.57 12.15 2.50
N PRO A 26 -11.08 12.96 3.45
CA PRO A 26 -10.38 14.20 3.11
C PRO A 26 -9.18 13.97 2.18
N ILE A 27 -8.96 14.91 1.26
CA ILE A 27 -7.76 14.90 0.39
C ILE A 27 -6.50 15.22 1.22
N LEU A 28 -6.61 16.21 2.12
CA LEU A 28 -5.51 16.55 3.02
C LEU A 28 -5.52 15.61 4.22
N GLN A 29 -4.39 14.98 4.46
CA GLN A 29 -4.16 14.03 5.54
C GLN A 29 -3.05 14.52 6.46
N PRO A 30 -3.13 14.32 7.79
CA PRO A 30 -2.01 14.59 8.69
C PRO A 30 -0.78 13.80 8.27
N ALA A 31 0.34 14.49 8.00
CA ALA A 31 1.54 13.84 7.49
C ALA A 31 2.16 12.87 8.49
N GLY A 32 2.11 13.17 9.79
CA GLY A 32 2.71 12.37 10.85
C GLY A 32 2.28 10.90 10.81
N LEU A 33 0.97 10.64 10.71
CA LEU A 33 0.48 9.26 10.67
C LEU A 33 0.97 8.50 9.43
N LEU A 34 0.94 9.13 8.26
CA LEU A 34 1.40 8.50 7.03
C LEU A 34 2.91 8.22 7.07
N LEU A 35 3.68 9.12 7.67
CA LEU A 35 5.11 8.93 7.89
C LEU A 35 5.40 7.79 8.87
N ASP A 36 4.62 7.66 9.94
CA ASP A 36 4.77 6.57 10.92
C ASP A 36 4.49 5.21 10.27
N LEU A 37 3.50 5.12 9.40
CA LEU A 37 3.11 3.87 8.73
C LEU A 37 4.01 3.51 7.54
N TYR A 38 4.31 4.47 6.68
CA TYR A 38 5.08 4.24 5.45
C TYR A 38 6.58 4.55 5.57
N GLY A 39 6.98 5.24 6.65
CA GLY A 39 8.33 5.74 6.85
C GLY A 39 8.66 6.97 6.00
N GLU A 40 9.83 7.56 6.22
CA GLU A 40 10.28 8.78 5.53
C GLU A 40 10.36 8.63 3.99
N ASP A 41 10.46 7.42 3.48
CA ASP A 41 10.53 7.16 2.03
C ASP A 41 9.27 7.65 1.29
N ILE A 42 8.14 7.82 1.99
CA ILE A 42 6.91 8.33 1.36
C ILE A 42 7.05 9.80 0.96
N ARG A 43 7.89 10.59 1.65
CA ARG A 43 8.12 12.02 1.33
C ARG A 43 8.59 12.22 -0.12
N ALA A 44 9.38 11.30 -0.64
CA ALA A 44 9.85 11.36 -2.02
C ALA A 44 8.69 11.24 -3.03
N ARG A 45 7.65 10.49 -2.69
CA ARG A 45 6.51 10.20 -3.57
C ARG A 45 5.24 10.97 -3.24
N ALA A 46 5.22 11.72 -2.15
CA ALA A 46 4.05 12.45 -1.69
C ALA A 46 4.14 13.94 -2.01
N TYR A 47 2.97 14.58 -2.08
CA TYR A 47 2.84 16.03 -2.12
C TYR A 47 2.60 16.53 -0.71
N MET A 48 3.58 17.24 -0.18
CA MET A 48 3.55 17.82 1.16
C MET A 48 3.07 19.27 1.11
N THR A 49 2.33 19.66 2.13
CA THR A 49 1.95 21.06 2.38
C THR A 49 2.00 21.33 3.88
N SER A 50 1.86 22.56 4.28
CA SER A 50 1.80 22.97 5.69
C SER A 50 0.61 23.89 5.93
N ASP A 51 -0.03 23.70 7.06
CA ASP A 51 -1.13 24.51 7.56
C ASP A 51 -0.77 25.08 8.92
N ALA A 52 -1.11 26.35 9.16
CA ALA A 52 -0.75 27.03 10.40
C ALA A 52 -1.46 26.45 11.64
N LEU A 53 -2.63 25.83 11.45
CA LEU A 53 -3.43 25.24 12.53
C LEU A 53 -3.21 23.73 12.67
N HIS A 54 -2.98 23.03 11.54
CA HIS A 54 -2.92 21.57 11.50
C HIS A 54 -1.51 21.03 11.28
N GLY A 55 -0.51 21.92 11.12
CA GLY A 55 0.88 21.51 10.90
C GLY A 55 1.13 20.94 9.51
N GLU A 56 2.02 19.95 9.42
CA GLU A 56 2.39 19.33 8.15
C GLU A 56 1.29 18.37 7.66
N GLN A 57 0.87 18.58 6.42
CA GLN A 57 -0.18 17.82 5.74
C GLN A 57 0.38 17.16 4.49
N MET A 58 -0.30 16.12 4.03
CA MET A 58 0.02 15.40 2.81
C MET A 58 -1.24 15.26 1.95
N LEU A 59 -1.15 15.48 0.65
CA LEU A 59 -2.20 15.06 -0.26
C LEU A 59 -2.25 13.52 -0.25
N ARG A 60 -3.43 12.93 -0.05
CA ARG A 60 -3.58 11.48 0.08
C ARG A 60 -2.95 10.73 -1.09
N PRO A 61 -2.00 9.81 -0.84
CA PRO A 61 -1.41 8.98 -1.88
C PRO A 61 -2.29 7.78 -2.26
N ASP A 62 -3.23 7.42 -1.39
CA ASP A 62 -4.26 6.39 -1.56
C ASP A 62 -5.39 6.60 -0.54
N PHE A 63 -6.35 5.68 -0.54
CA PHE A 63 -7.50 5.72 0.37
C PHE A 63 -7.36 4.78 1.58
N THR A 64 -6.48 3.79 1.54
CA THR A 64 -6.45 2.73 2.54
C THR A 64 -6.27 3.26 3.95
N VAL A 65 -5.26 4.10 4.20
CA VAL A 65 -5.03 4.64 5.55
C VAL A 65 -6.19 5.54 6.03
N PRO A 66 -6.70 6.50 5.25
CA PRO A 66 -7.89 7.26 5.63
C PRO A 66 -9.12 6.40 5.92
N VAL A 67 -9.35 5.34 5.14
CA VAL A 67 -10.48 4.43 5.34
C VAL A 67 -10.30 3.61 6.63
N VAL A 68 -9.10 3.09 6.89
CA VAL A 68 -8.77 2.40 8.15
C VAL A 68 -9.01 3.30 9.35
N GLN A 69 -8.55 4.56 9.31
CA GLN A 69 -8.76 5.52 10.39
C GLN A 69 -10.25 5.78 10.65
N MET A 70 -11.02 5.99 9.58
CA MET A 70 -12.46 6.20 9.67
C MET A 70 -13.15 4.96 10.29
N HIS A 71 -12.81 3.77 9.81
CA HIS A 71 -13.35 2.51 10.33
C HIS A 71 -13.07 2.34 11.83
N MET A 72 -11.81 2.53 12.24
CA MET A 72 -11.41 2.42 13.65
C MET A 72 -12.11 3.45 14.54
N SER A 73 -12.39 4.65 14.02
CA SER A 73 -13.09 5.69 14.79
C SER A 73 -14.56 5.39 15.00
N ASN A 74 -15.17 4.59 14.13
CA ASN A 74 -16.60 4.26 14.19
C ASN A 74 -16.92 3.05 15.07
N SER A 75 -15.91 2.34 15.60
CA SER A 75 -16.07 1.15 16.46
C SER A 75 -16.97 0.05 15.86
N ILE A 76 -17.00 -0.07 14.54
CA ILE A 76 -17.73 -1.11 13.81
C ILE A 76 -16.77 -2.27 13.57
N GLU A 77 -17.17 -3.52 13.91
CA GLU A 77 -16.28 -4.68 13.75
C GLU A 77 -16.19 -5.16 12.30
N GLN A 78 -17.31 -5.16 11.59
CA GLN A 78 -17.40 -5.63 10.21
C GLN A 78 -17.98 -4.55 9.31
N ALA A 79 -17.30 -4.26 8.20
CA ALA A 79 -17.77 -3.29 7.23
C ALA A 79 -17.20 -3.57 5.84
N ARG A 80 -17.94 -3.14 4.83
CA ARG A 80 -17.51 -3.07 3.44
C ARG A 80 -17.62 -1.64 2.98
N TYR A 81 -16.53 -1.09 2.47
CA TYR A 81 -16.48 0.28 1.99
C TYR A 81 -16.05 0.35 0.53
N THR A 82 -16.57 1.34 -0.15
CA THR A 82 -16.12 1.70 -1.50
C THR A 82 -15.95 3.21 -1.61
N TYR A 83 -15.06 3.62 -2.47
CA TYR A 83 -14.75 5.03 -2.67
C TYR A 83 -14.33 5.31 -4.10
N VAL A 84 -14.39 6.57 -4.49
CA VAL A 84 -13.84 7.09 -5.74
C VAL A 84 -13.33 8.51 -5.50
N GLY A 85 -12.14 8.81 -5.97
CA GLY A 85 -11.59 10.16 -5.88
C GLY A 85 -10.14 10.25 -6.34
N GLU A 86 -9.64 11.47 -6.33
CA GLU A 86 -8.29 11.78 -6.73
C GLU A 86 -7.28 11.31 -5.67
N VAL A 87 -6.18 10.74 -6.13
CA VAL A 87 -4.98 10.44 -5.36
C VAL A 87 -3.77 11.08 -6.02
N PHE A 88 -2.74 11.36 -5.23
CA PHE A 88 -1.63 12.20 -5.64
C PHE A 88 -0.31 11.49 -5.32
N ARG A 89 0.42 11.09 -6.38
CA ARG A 89 1.73 10.42 -6.25
C ARG A 89 2.73 11.02 -7.21
N ARG A 90 3.88 11.42 -6.72
CA ARG A 90 5.02 11.81 -7.57
C ARG A 90 5.54 10.56 -8.28
N GLN A 91 5.64 10.65 -9.60
CA GLN A 91 6.11 9.55 -10.46
C GLN A 91 7.55 9.85 -10.88
N GLU A 92 8.52 9.46 -10.04
CA GLU A 92 9.94 9.74 -10.31
C GLU A 92 10.51 8.86 -11.42
N ASP A 93 10.01 7.62 -11.52
CA ASP A 93 10.55 6.61 -12.46
C ASP A 93 9.93 6.69 -13.86
N ASP A 94 8.80 7.36 -14.04
CA ASP A 94 8.10 7.45 -15.33
C ASP A 94 7.37 8.80 -15.46
N PRO A 95 7.98 9.77 -16.14
CA PRO A 95 7.40 11.12 -16.31
C PRO A 95 6.10 11.14 -17.14
N ASN A 96 5.76 10.05 -17.85
CA ASN A 96 4.51 9.95 -18.60
C ASN A 96 3.32 9.53 -17.74
N ARG A 97 3.55 9.05 -16.54
CA ARG A 97 2.47 8.75 -15.60
C ARG A 97 1.94 10.01 -14.95
N PRO A 98 0.61 10.18 -14.87
CA PRO A 98 0.04 11.33 -14.18
C PRO A 98 0.34 11.24 -12.67
N ASN A 99 0.66 12.39 -12.09
CA ASN A 99 0.84 12.53 -10.64
C ASN A 99 -0.49 12.58 -9.87
N GLU A 100 -1.56 12.94 -10.56
CA GLU A 100 -2.93 12.96 -10.08
C GLU A 100 -3.76 12.01 -10.94
N PHE A 101 -4.47 11.09 -10.32
CA PHE A 101 -5.35 10.13 -11.01
C PHE A 101 -6.49 9.68 -10.11
N LEU A 102 -7.57 9.19 -10.74
CA LEU A 102 -8.70 8.63 -10.02
C LEU A 102 -8.39 7.23 -9.53
N GLN A 103 -8.72 6.99 -8.27
CA GLN A 103 -8.70 5.67 -7.65
C GLN A 103 -10.12 5.31 -7.23
N THR A 104 -10.56 4.11 -7.60
CA THR A 104 -11.76 3.47 -7.06
C THR A 104 -11.30 2.24 -6.29
N GLY A 105 -11.89 1.98 -5.13
CA GLY A 105 -11.50 0.86 -4.31
C GLY A 105 -12.68 0.22 -3.59
N TYR A 106 -12.42 -0.99 -3.12
CA TYR A 106 -13.30 -1.80 -2.30
C TYR A 106 -12.49 -2.37 -1.15
N GLU A 107 -12.92 -2.16 0.07
CA GLU A 107 -12.23 -2.63 1.27
C GLU A 107 -13.20 -3.36 2.20
N ILE A 108 -12.77 -4.52 2.71
CA ILE A 108 -13.50 -5.33 3.68
C ILE A 108 -12.75 -5.31 5.00
N PHE A 109 -13.48 -5.02 6.06
CA PHE A 109 -13.06 -5.20 7.44
C PHE A 109 -13.85 -6.37 8.02
N ASP A 110 -13.25 -7.55 7.99
CA ASP A 110 -13.81 -8.77 8.56
C ASP A 110 -12.66 -9.68 9.03
N ARG A 111 -12.69 -10.09 10.27
CA ARG A 111 -11.68 -10.97 10.88
C ARG A 111 -12.16 -12.42 11.04
N THR A 112 -13.40 -12.70 10.69
CA THR A 112 -14.03 -14.00 10.98
C THR A 112 -13.46 -15.10 10.08
N ASN A 113 -13.35 -14.84 8.80
CA ASN A 113 -12.78 -15.77 7.83
C ASN A 113 -11.91 -15.04 6.79
N PRO A 114 -10.64 -14.76 7.11
CA PRO A 114 -9.76 -14.01 6.22
C PRO A 114 -9.62 -14.62 4.82
N ALA A 115 -9.55 -15.96 4.71
CA ALA A 115 -9.38 -16.63 3.43
C ALA A 115 -10.61 -16.46 2.50
N GLU A 116 -11.81 -16.48 3.07
CA GLU A 116 -13.04 -16.24 2.31
C GLU A 116 -13.14 -14.78 1.89
N THR A 117 -12.77 -13.87 2.79
CA THR A 117 -12.72 -12.44 2.53
C THR A 117 -11.73 -12.09 1.41
N ASP A 118 -10.54 -12.66 1.44
CA ASP A 118 -9.53 -12.50 0.39
C ASP A 118 -10.04 -13.03 -0.96
N ALA A 119 -10.72 -14.18 -0.97
CA ALA A 119 -11.32 -14.74 -2.17
C ALA A 119 -12.48 -13.87 -2.73
N GLU A 120 -13.30 -13.31 -1.84
CA GLU A 120 -14.37 -12.37 -2.21
C GLU A 120 -13.80 -11.14 -2.93
N VAL A 121 -12.79 -10.49 -2.32
CA VAL A 121 -12.12 -9.31 -2.90
C VAL A 121 -11.50 -9.65 -4.25
N PHE A 122 -10.77 -10.77 -4.32
CA PHE A 122 -10.13 -11.20 -5.56
C PHE A 122 -11.15 -11.40 -6.68
N ALA A 123 -12.22 -12.16 -6.42
CA ALA A 123 -13.28 -12.43 -7.41
C ALA A 123 -14.02 -11.15 -7.84
N LEU A 124 -14.25 -10.22 -6.92
CA LEU A 124 -14.88 -8.93 -7.21
C LEU A 124 -13.99 -8.07 -8.12
N LEU A 125 -12.71 -7.96 -7.81
CA LEU A 125 -11.76 -7.21 -8.63
C LEU A 125 -11.55 -7.85 -10.00
N GLU A 126 -11.45 -9.18 -10.08
CA GLU A 126 -11.34 -9.91 -11.35
C GLU A 126 -12.55 -9.66 -12.26
N ARG A 127 -13.77 -9.72 -11.72
CA ARG A 127 -14.99 -9.39 -12.46
C ARG A 127 -14.97 -7.94 -12.96
N SER A 128 -14.51 -7.00 -12.13
CA SER A 128 -14.46 -5.56 -12.45
C SER A 128 -13.55 -5.25 -13.64
N VAL A 129 -12.50 -6.02 -13.85
CA VAL A 129 -11.50 -5.85 -14.92
C VAL A 129 -11.57 -6.93 -15.99
N SER A 130 -12.59 -7.77 -15.99
CA SER A 130 -12.74 -8.93 -16.90
C SER A 130 -12.75 -8.54 -18.39
N HIS A 131 -13.15 -7.30 -18.72
CA HIS A 131 -13.09 -6.74 -20.07
C HIS A 131 -11.66 -6.42 -20.53
N LEU A 132 -10.69 -6.38 -19.61
CA LEU A 132 -9.28 -6.22 -19.88
C LEU A 132 -8.65 -7.62 -19.88
N LYS A 133 -7.96 -8.00 -20.92
CA LYS A 133 -7.28 -9.31 -21.02
C LYS A 133 -6.04 -9.32 -20.12
N LEU A 134 -6.25 -9.44 -18.79
CA LEU A 134 -5.21 -9.40 -17.78
C LEU A 134 -4.86 -10.82 -17.32
N SER A 135 -3.60 -11.00 -16.92
CA SER A 135 -3.15 -12.19 -16.20
C SER A 135 -3.07 -11.85 -14.71
N ALA A 136 -3.76 -12.61 -13.87
CA ALA A 136 -3.68 -12.46 -12.43
C ALA A 136 -2.36 -13.02 -11.90
N ILE A 137 -1.70 -12.26 -11.02
CA ILE A 137 -0.52 -12.68 -10.27
C ILE A 137 -0.83 -12.50 -8.80
N ILE A 138 -0.69 -13.56 -8.02
CA ILE A 138 -0.89 -13.56 -6.57
C ILE A 138 0.46 -13.68 -5.90
N GLY A 139 0.70 -12.86 -4.88
CA GLY A 139 1.85 -12.92 -4.01
C GLY A 139 1.43 -13.18 -2.56
N ASP A 140 2.19 -14.00 -1.86
CA ASP A 140 2.03 -14.24 -0.43
C ASP A 140 3.32 -13.87 0.29
N ILE A 141 3.26 -12.85 1.13
CA ILE A 141 4.41 -12.41 1.94
C ILE A 141 4.86 -13.48 2.93
N GLY A 142 3.97 -14.37 3.34
CA GLY A 142 4.28 -15.49 4.22
C GLY A 142 5.33 -16.43 3.60
N ILE A 143 5.31 -16.63 2.29
CA ILE A 143 6.32 -17.41 1.57
C ILE A 143 7.70 -16.77 1.72
N LEU A 144 7.78 -15.45 1.55
CA LEU A 144 9.05 -14.73 1.69
C LEU A 144 9.54 -14.70 3.14
N MET A 145 8.62 -14.57 4.10
CA MET A 145 8.93 -14.66 5.54
C MET A 145 9.46 -16.05 5.89
N ALA A 146 8.79 -17.12 5.46
CA ALA A 146 9.25 -18.50 5.68
C ALA A 146 10.61 -18.75 5.03
N ALA A 147 10.85 -18.22 3.84
CA ALA A 147 12.15 -18.31 3.19
C ALA A 147 13.26 -17.61 3.99
N VAL A 148 12.99 -16.44 4.57
CA VAL A 148 13.95 -15.74 5.45
C VAL A 148 14.20 -16.55 6.73
N ASP A 149 13.17 -17.16 7.30
CA ASP A 149 13.27 -17.96 8.52
C ASP A 149 14.09 -19.26 8.29
N GLY A 150 13.96 -19.84 7.10
CA GLY A 150 14.73 -21.03 6.67
C GLY A 150 16.20 -20.76 6.35
N LEU A 151 16.66 -19.50 6.31
CA LEU A 151 18.06 -19.19 6.01
C LEU A 151 19.01 -19.69 7.12
N HIS A 152 20.08 -20.36 6.75
CA HIS A 152 21.17 -20.73 7.65
C HIS A 152 22.06 -19.51 7.94
N THR A 153 21.61 -18.63 8.84
CA THR A 153 22.32 -17.40 9.24
C THR A 153 21.92 -16.99 10.66
N THR A 154 22.53 -15.92 11.18
CA THR A 154 22.24 -15.43 12.53
C THR A 154 20.84 -14.78 12.59
N GLU A 155 20.17 -14.87 13.75
CA GLU A 155 18.86 -14.22 13.97
C GLU A 155 18.91 -12.70 13.73
N ARG A 156 20.05 -12.06 14.08
CA ARG A 156 20.24 -10.63 13.78
C ARG A 156 20.14 -10.31 12.28
N ARG A 157 20.67 -11.18 11.42
CA ARG A 157 20.58 -11.03 9.95
C ARG A 157 19.17 -11.31 9.45
N LYS A 158 18.50 -12.32 9.99
CA LYS A 158 17.09 -12.61 9.66
C LYS A 158 16.19 -11.44 10.05
N MET A 159 16.35 -10.88 11.27
CA MET A 159 15.59 -9.69 11.69
C MET A 159 15.83 -8.49 10.76
N ALA A 160 17.08 -8.27 10.32
CA ALA A 160 17.38 -7.20 9.38
C ALA A 160 16.69 -7.40 8.01
N LEU A 161 16.62 -8.64 7.52
CA LEU A 161 15.90 -8.97 6.29
C LEU A 161 14.39 -8.77 6.46
N ARG A 162 13.79 -9.29 7.54
CA ARG A 162 12.36 -9.10 7.85
C ARG A 162 11.97 -7.62 7.91
N ARG A 163 12.80 -6.80 8.56
CA ARG A 163 12.56 -5.34 8.66
C ARG A 163 12.53 -4.63 7.30
N HIS A 164 13.21 -5.16 6.30
CA HIS A 164 13.31 -4.55 4.98
C HIS A 164 12.56 -5.31 3.88
N ILE A 165 11.67 -6.23 4.26
CA ILE A 165 10.96 -7.09 3.32
C ILE A 165 10.12 -6.28 2.31
N TRP A 166 9.58 -5.14 2.74
CA TRP A 166 8.78 -4.23 1.92
C TRP A 166 9.63 -3.24 1.09
N ARG A 167 10.95 -3.33 1.15
CA ARG A 167 11.91 -2.49 0.44
C ARG A 167 12.79 -3.36 -0.45
N PRO A 168 12.32 -3.76 -1.65
CA PRO A 168 12.96 -4.80 -2.46
C PRO A 168 14.46 -4.54 -2.73
N ASN A 169 14.82 -3.30 -3.05
CA ASN A 169 16.22 -2.94 -3.31
C ASN A 169 17.09 -3.08 -2.05
N ARG A 170 16.58 -2.62 -0.91
CA ARG A 170 17.29 -2.73 0.37
C ARG A 170 17.39 -4.19 0.82
N PHE A 171 16.32 -4.96 0.66
CA PHE A 171 16.30 -6.40 0.95
C PHE A 171 17.35 -7.15 0.12
N ARG A 172 17.40 -6.92 -1.19
CA ARG A 172 18.41 -7.53 -2.08
C ARG A 172 19.83 -7.16 -1.68
N MET A 173 20.10 -5.87 -1.42
CA MET A 173 21.40 -5.42 -0.95
C MET A 173 21.85 -6.12 0.34
N LEU A 174 20.93 -6.31 1.30
CA LEU A 174 21.23 -7.04 2.54
C LEU A 174 21.49 -8.51 2.27
N LEU A 175 20.69 -9.14 1.41
CA LEU A 175 20.86 -10.54 1.03
C LEU A 175 22.20 -10.78 0.34
N ASP A 176 22.59 -9.96 -0.62
CA ASP A 176 23.87 -10.05 -1.31
C ASP A 176 25.06 -9.83 -0.35
N ARG A 177 24.89 -8.91 0.60
CA ARG A 177 25.90 -8.66 1.63
C ARG A 177 26.03 -9.82 2.59
N PHE A 178 24.91 -10.41 3.04
CA PHE A 178 24.93 -11.51 4.01
C PHE A 178 25.37 -12.83 3.38
N SER A 179 25.20 -13.00 2.07
CA SER A 179 25.68 -14.13 1.29
C SER A 179 27.17 -14.01 0.88
N GLY A 180 27.80 -12.86 1.16
CA GLY A 180 29.20 -12.61 0.76
C GLY A 180 29.39 -12.24 -0.70
N ARG A 181 28.31 -12.01 -1.46
CA ARG A 181 28.39 -11.57 -2.87
C ARG A 181 28.90 -10.13 -3.00
N THR A 182 28.67 -9.32 -1.97
CA THR A 182 29.17 -7.94 -1.91
C THR A 182 30.30 -7.84 -0.90
N ALA A 183 31.43 -7.27 -1.31
CA ALA A 183 32.57 -7.06 -0.42
C ALA A 183 32.19 -6.17 0.77
N ILE A 184 32.82 -6.43 1.92
CA ILE A 184 32.66 -5.59 3.09
C ILE A 184 33.31 -4.22 2.82
N PRO A 185 32.63 -3.08 3.04
CA PRO A 185 33.20 -1.77 2.86
C PRO A 185 34.50 -1.58 3.66
N ASN A 186 35.50 -0.95 3.08
CA ASN A 186 36.82 -0.74 3.71
C ASN A 186 36.75 -0.07 5.08
N SER A 187 35.79 0.86 5.27
CA SER A 187 35.52 1.50 6.58
C SER A 187 35.11 0.52 7.68
N ARG A 188 34.62 -0.67 7.30
CA ARG A 188 34.20 -1.72 8.24
C ARG A 188 35.23 -2.81 8.39
N GLN A 189 36.12 -2.99 7.41
CA GLN A 189 37.27 -3.90 7.52
C GLN A 189 38.25 -3.45 8.60
N ALA A 190 38.35 -2.12 8.80
CA ALA A 190 39.22 -1.54 9.86
C ALA A 190 38.66 -1.73 11.28
N LEU A 191 37.43 -2.23 11.45
CA LEU A 191 36.76 -2.46 12.73
C LEU A 191 36.67 -3.96 13.11
N LEU A 192 37.13 -4.84 12.22
CA LEU A 192 37.22 -6.30 12.43
C LEU A 192 38.65 -6.74 12.70
#